data_ffd3bcae6e1c25d835367aa5e5fbb1e6
#
_entry.id   ffd3bcae6e1c25d835367aa5e5fbb1e6
#
_cell.length_a   1.000
_cell.length_b   1.000
_cell.length_c   1.000
_cell.angle_alpha   90.00
_cell.angle_beta   90.00
_cell.angle_gamma   90.00
#
_symmetry.space_group_name_H-M   'P 1'
#
loop_
_entity.id
_entity.type
_entity.pdbx_description
1 polymer ?
#
loop_
_entity_poly.entity_id
_entity_poly.type
_entity_poly.pdbx_seq_one_letter_code
_entity_poly.pdbx_strand_id
1 'polypeptide(L)'
;MPRGQEPLLARSAEDNASIESSIQAEEEDALLSGQSSNQPTRAQRWREIGAFAWAFAATIAVVVLAVLFQHSQAANNERKNIGSDGRPSGKRNLIFMVSDGMGPSSLSLTRGYRQFVEGLPFSDTLGIDKQLIGQSRTRSSSSLVTDSAAGATAFSCGLKSYNGAISVLPDGMPCGSVMEAAKRAGYMTGLVVTTSITDATPACFASHVRTRAMEDSIAEQLVGNGPLGRNVDLILGGGLCHFQPNSTNGSCRHDDKDIVAMAEEKGWNYVDNRKDFDGLTFGSSVELPLLGLFAKYDIPFELDRRNQDDVYPSLDEMTDLAIRALSDATRDSDQGFFLMVEGSRIDHAGHINDPAAQVHEVLAYDKAMQTVLDFLDDDHTPGLMVATSDHETGGLAVARQISEVYPDYLWYPQVLANVTVSAESVARYYLQHILGSSALVGQEALWNVERMPSIAMSSSVDEKNVREQLKKLISDSFSFDANDLEIDLLVKHPIYSVWILATMISMRAQIGWSTHGHSAADVNIYASSQHLARKLRGNHENIEVGQFLRWWLEVEAGVKDVTAELQDKLGKQWLNDVEETGAPKKVVNNAAKAYDGILKQLERAYNGRPYVEL
;
A
#
# COMPACT_ATOMS: atom_id res chain seq x y z
N MET A 1 -65.33 -18.99 11.74
CA MET A 1 -66.22 -18.68 12.88
C MET A 1 -65.73 -17.39 13.50
N PRO A 2 -66.57 -16.37 13.59
CA PRO A 2 -66.19 -15.05 14.06
C PRO A 2 -66.53 -14.87 15.56
N ARG A 3 -65.74 -14.04 16.24
CA ARG A 3 -66.10 -13.38 17.52
C ARG A 3 -65.23 -12.14 17.60
N GLY A 4 -65.62 -10.94 17.89
CA GLY A 4 -66.87 -10.36 18.39
C GLY A 4 -66.46 -8.93 18.71
N GLN A 5 -67.11 -7.96 18.12
CA GLN A 5 -66.93 -6.54 18.45
C GLN A 5 -67.57 -6.25 19.82
N GLU A 6 -66.85 -5.65 20.72
CA GLU A 6 -67.45 -4.96 21.87
C GLU A 6 -67.54 -3.45 21.59
N PRO A 7 -68.63 -2.80 22.07
CA PRO A 7 -68.97 -1.44 21.68
C PRO A 7 -68.24 -0.39 22.51
N LEU A 8 -67.83 0.71 21.86
CA LEU A 8 -67.38 1.94 22.46
C LEU A 8 -68.45 2.53 23.38
N LEU A 9 -68.23 2.53 24.68
CA LEU A 9 -69.02 3.24 25.67
C LEU A 9 -68.97 4.75 25.40
N ALA A 10 -70.14 5.34 25.24
CA ALA A 10 -70.32 6.80 25.17
C ALA A 10 -69.88 7.44 26.49
N ARG A 11 -68.94 8.40 26.43
CA ARG A 11 -68.68 9.28 27.57
C ARG A 11 -69.91 10.11 27.84
N SER A 12 -70.31 10.10 29.11
CA SER A 12 -71.52 10.78 29.60
C SER A 12 -71.38 12.30 29.49
N ALA A 13 -72.52 12.97 29.29
CA ALA A 13 -72.62 14.43 29.20
C ALA A 13 -72.18 15.17 30.47
N GLU A 14 -72.03 14.47 31.60
CA GLU A 14 -71.61 15.02 32.91
C GLU A 14 -70.10 15.42 32.92
N ASP A 15 -69.26 14.73 32.22
CA ASP A 15 -67.83 15.07 32.16
C ASP A 15 -67.58 16.37 31.38
N ASN A 16 -68.42 16.71 30.39
CA ASN A 16 -68.29 17.98 29.66
C ASN A 16 -68.82 19.17 30.46
N ALA A 17 -69.85 19.00 31.28
CA ALA A 17 -70.38 20.08 32.09
C ALA A 17 -69.43 20.49 33.24
N SER A 18 -68.64 19.53 33.79
CA SER A 18 -67.64 19.83 34.84
C SER A 18 -66.39 20.56 34.27
N ILE A 19 -66.05 20.31 33.02
CA ILE A 19 -64.94 21.01 32.38
C ILE A 19 -65.34 22.43 31.97
N GLU A 20 -66.56 22.64 31.47
CA GLU A 20 -67.05 23.97 31.14
C GLU A 20 -67.24 24.86 32.38
N SER A 21 -67.69 24.29 33.52
CA SER A 21 -67.83 25.04 34.79
C SER A 21 -66.45 25.41 35.38
N SER A 22 -65.44 24.60 35.23
CA SER A 22 -64.09 24.93 35.68
C SER A 22 -63.44 26.00 34.85
N ILE A 23 -63.68 25.99 33.54
CA ILE A 23 -63.17 27.01 32.59
C ILE A 23 -63.88 28.36 32.86
N GLN A 24 -65.20 28.38 33.10
CA GLN A 24 -65.89 29.63 33.44
C GLN A 24 -65.47 30.21 34.83
N ALA A 25 -65.19 29.35 35.80
CA ALA A 25 -64.67 29.80 37.13
C ALA A 25 -63.24 30.41 36.98
N GLU A 26 -62.36 29.85 36.13
CA GLU A 26 -61.03 30.39 35.86
C GLU A 26 -61.11 31.70 35.07
N GLU A 27 -62.07 31.87 34.12
CA GLU A 27 -62.29 33.10 33.40
C GLU A 27 -62.83 34.22 34.29
N GLU A 28 -63.73 33.93 35.20
CA GLU A 28 -64.25 34.92 36.19
C GLU A 28 -63.15 35.36 37.19
N ASP A 29 -62.29 34.45 37.64
CA ASP A 29 -61.16 34.77 38.54
C ASP A 29 -60.07 35.58 37.78
N ALA A 30 -59.85 35.32 36.51
CA ALA A 30 -58.93 36.09 35.66
C ALA A 30 -59.45 37.53 35.40
N LEU A 31 -60.75 37.71 35.26
CA LEU A 31 -61.38 39.02 35.11
C LEU A 31 -61.33 39.86 36.39
N LEU A 32 -61.39 39.22 37.55
CA LEU A 32 -61.31 39.87 38.88
C LEU A 32 -59.85 40.24 39.24
N SER A 33 -58.86 39.48 38.78
CA SER A 33 -57.45 39.69 39.12
C SER A 33 -56.71 40.60 38.16
N GLY A 34 -57.30 40.96 37.02
CA GLY A 34 -56.67 41.79 35.99
C GLY A 34 -55.50 41.12 35.26
N GLN A 35 -55.31 39.78 35.42
CA GLN A 35 -54.33 39.01 34.70
C GLN A 35 -54.99 38.28 33.52
N SER A 36 -54.72 38.73 32.29
CA SER A 36 -55.11 37.95 31.09
C SER A 36 -54.19 36.75 30.96
N SER A 37 -54.73 35.56 31.18
CA SER A 37 -54.00 34.33 30.87
C SER A 37 -53.95 34.11 29.37
N ASN A 38 -52.89 34.59 28.74
CA ASN A 38 -52.57 34.27 27.33
C ASN A 38 -52.11 32.82 27.19
N GLN A 39 -52.92 31.83 27.58
CA GLN A 39 -52.62 30.47 27.26
C GLN A 39 -53.06 30.17 25.81
N PRO A 40 -52.13 29.80 24.91
CA PRO A 40 -52.50 29.57 23.53
C PRO A 40 -53.45 28.36 23.44
N THR A 41 -54.52 28.51 22.72
CA THR A 41 -55.50 27.45 22.47
C THR A 41 -54.84 26.22 21.86
N ARG A 42 -55.39 25.04 22.07
CA ARG A 42 -54.86 23.77 21.51
C ARG A 42 -54.67 23.87 19.99
N ALA A 43 -55.53 24.61 19.29
CA ALA A 43 -55.41 24.89 17.88
C ALA A 43 -54.22 25.81 17.53
N GLN A 44 -53.93 26.79 18.38
CA GLN A 44 -52.74 27.68 18.22
C GLN A 44 -51.45 26.89 18.42
N ARG A 45 -51.34 26.04 19.44
CA ARG A 45 -50.18 25.14 19.66
C ARG A 45 -49.94 24.20 18.49
N TRP A 46 -50.97 23.61 17.91
CA TRP A 46 -50.83 22.75 16.72
C TRP A 46 -50.41 23.54 15.48
N ARG A 47 -50.86 24.78 15.33
CA ARG A 47 -50.38 25.65 14.21
C ARG A 47 -48.92 26.06 14.41
N GLU A 48 -48.45 26.33 15.63
CA GLU A 48 -47.04 26.63 15.92
C GLU A 48 -46.17 25.40 15.69
N ILE A 49 -46.56 24.24 16.21
CA ILE A 49 -45.83 22.98 15.98
C ILE A 49 -45.76 22.69 14.47
N GLY A 50 -46.84 22.87 13.72
CA GLY A 50 -46.88 22.71 12.26
C GLY A 50 -45.98 23.69 11.57
N ALA A 51 -45.93 24.95 12.00
CA ALA A 51 -45.05 25.99 11.45
C ALA A 51 -43.55 25.66 11.73
N PHE A 52 -43.24 25.20 12.95
CA PHE A 52 -41.87 24.78 13.27
C PHE A 52 -41.43 23.53 12.50
N ALA A 53 -42.31 22.53 12.37
CA ALA A 53 -42.03 21.32 11.57
C ALA A 53 -41.84 21.67 10.08
N TRP A 54 -42.66 22.59 9.57
CA TRP A 54 -42.50 23.06 8.18
C TRP A 54 -41.22 23.88 7.98
N ALA A 55 -40.88 24.78 8.91
CA ALA A 55 -39.63 25.54 8.88
C ALA A 55 -38.40 24.63 8.94
N PHE A 56 -38.43 23.60 9.80
CA PHE A 56 -37.36 22.60 9.91
C PHE A 56 -37.22 21.78 8.61
N ALA A 57 -38.33 21.32 8.03
CA ALA A 57 -38.29 20.60 6.75
C ALA A 57 -37.81 21.50 5.60
N ALA A 58 -38.22 22.78 5.57
CA ALA A 58 -37.75 23.74 4.60
C ALA A 58 -36.23 24.03 4.75
N THR A 59 -35.72 24.12 5.98
CA THR A 59 -34.30 24.30 6.25
C THR A 59 -33.49 23.09 5.75
N ILE A 60 -33.94 21.88 6.04
CA ILE A 60 -33.31 20.66 5.50
C ILE A 60 -33.31 20.67 3.99
N ALA A 61 -34.43 21.01 3.36
CA ALA A 61 -34.53 21.08 1.90
C ALA A 61 -33.55 22.12 1.30
N VAL A 62 -33.41 23.27 1.94
CA VAL A 62 -32.45 24.33 1.51
C VAL A 62 -31.01 23.83 1.66
N VAL A 63 -30.67 23.17 2.76
CA VAL A 63 -29.32 22.60 2.94
C VAL A 63 -29.02 21.52 1.90
N VAL A 64 -29.96 20.59 1.67
CA VAL A 64 -29.81 19.55 0.64
C VAL A 64 -29.67 20.18 -0.76
N LEU A 65 -30.49 21.17 -1.08
CA LEU A 65 -30.39 21.87 -2.38
C LEU A 65 -29.09 22.66 -2.51
N ALA A 66 -28.58 23.28 -1.43
CA ALA A 66 -27.30 23.98 -1.43
C ALA A 66 -26.13 23.00 -1.67
N VAL A 67 -26.14 21.84 -1.00
CA VAL A 67 -25.14 20.78 -1.21
C VAL A 67 -25.23 20.23 -2.64
N LEU A 68 -26.42 19.94 -3.15
CA LEU A 68 -26.62 19.48 -4.52
C LEU A 68 -26.20 20.53 -5.55
N PHE A 69 -26.46 21.81 -5.25
CA PHE A 69 -26.05 22.92 -6.12
C PHE A 69 -24.52 23.11 -6.10
N GLN A 70 -23.87 23.04 -4.95
CA GLN A 70 -22.40 23.03 -4.86
C GLN A 70 -21.79 21.86 -5.62
N HIS A 71 -22.33 20.65 -5.45
CA HIS A 71 -21.89 19.47 -6.20
C HIS A 71 -22.10 19.63 -7.71
N SER A 72 -23.23 20.20 -8.12
CA SER A 72 -23.50 20.45 -9.55
C SER A 72 -22.65 21.56 -10.14
N GLN A 73 -22.32 22.58 -9.36
CA GLN A 73 -21.39 23.67 -9.75
C GLN A 73 -19.94 23.16 -9.84
N ALA A 74 -19.48 22.34 -8.88
CA ALA A 74 -18.18 21.70 -8.92
C ALA A 74 -18.06 20.80 -10.18
N ALA A 75 -19.03 19.93 -10.42
CA ALA A 75 -19.09 19.08 -11.62
C ALA A 75 -19.18 19.88 -12.93
N ASN A 76 -19.84 21.04 -12.94
CA ASN A 76 -19.90 21.92 -14.12
C ASN A 76 -18.61 22.72 -14.32
N ASN A 77 -17.91 23.11 -13.25
CA ASN A 77 -16.61 23.75 -13.34
C ASN A 77 -15.53 22.78 -13.81
N GLU A 78 -15.54 21.51 -13.31
CA GLU A 78 -14.71 20.45 -13.86
C GLU A 78 -14.94 20.25 -15.36
N ARG A 79 -16.20 20.22 -15.82
CA ARG A 79 -16.52 20.07 -17.25
C ARG A 79 -16.09 21.25 -18.10
N LYS A 80 -16.07 22.47 -17.56
CA LYS A 80 -15.63 23.68 -18.29
C LYS A 80 -14.12 23.76 -18.45
N ASN A 81 -13.34 23.12 -17.53
CA ASN A 81 -11.89 23.12 -17.56
C ASN A 81 -11.29 21.88 -18.24
N ILE A 82 -12.12 20.95 -18.70
CA ILE A 82 -11.64 19.77 -19.42
C ILE A 82 -11.48 20.11 -20.90
N GLY A 83 -10.25 19.96 -21.41
CA GLY A 83 -9.93 20.13 -22.82
C GLY A 83 -10.66 19.11 -23.71
N SER A 84 -10.64 19.34 -25.02
CA SER A 84 -11.25 18.44 -26.02
C SER A 84 -10.70 17.02 -25.98
N ASP A 85 -9.51 16.83 -25.43
CA ASP A 85 -8.84 15.54 -25.24
C ASP A 85 -9.24 14.82 -23.93
N GLY A 86 -9.97 15.51 -23.05
CA GLY A 86 -10.50 14.99 -21.79
C GLY A 86 -9.57 15.13 -20.60
N ARG A 87 -8.56 16.01 -20.67
CA ARG A 87 -7.71 16.40 -19.54
C ARG A 87 -8.14 17.76 -19.00
N PRO A 88 -7.91 18.05 -17.70
CA PRO A 88 -7.96 19.41 -17.18
C PRO A 88 -6.91 20.27 -17.88
N SER A 89 -7.25 21.53 -18.17
CA SER A 89 -6.28 22.50 -18.70
C SER A 89 -5.52 23.17 -17.55
N GLY A 90 -4.24 23.45 -17.75
CA GLY A 90 -3.39 24.16 -16.79
C GLY A 90 -2.84 23.25 -15.68
N LYS A 91 -2.63 23.83 -14.51
CA LYS A 91 -2.07 23.15 -13.32
C LYS A 91 -2.87 21.90 -12.95
N ARG A 92 -2.16 20.80 -12.68
CA ARG A 92 -2.75 19.52 -12.28
C ARG A 92 -1.80 18.67 -11.46
N ASN A 93 -2.35 17.80 -10.61
CA ASN A 93 -1.61 16.84 -9.82
C ASN A 93 -1.78 15.42 -10.38
N LEU A 94 -0.75 14.61 -10.25
CA LEU A 94 -0.81 13.18 -10.53
C LEU A 94 -0.20 12.42 -9.36
N ILE A 95 -0.95 11.46 -8.83
CA ILE A 95 -0.47 10.51 -7.83
C ILE A 95 -0.54 9.13 -8.47
N PHE A 96 0.60 8.50 -8.66
CA PHE A 96 0.70 7.14 -9.18
C PHE A 96 1.00 6.19 -8.03
N MET A 97 0.11 5.24 -7.78
CA MET A 97 0.28 4.28 -6.70
C MET A 97 0.59 2.89 -7.25
N VAL A 98 1.61 2.25 -6.70
CA VAL A 98 2.01 0.87 -7.06
C VAL A 98 1.81 -0.04 -5.86
N SER A 99 1.10 -1.14 -6.06
CA SER A 99 0.95 -2.22 -5.07
C SER A 99 1.78 -3.40 -5.54
N ASP A 100 3.11 -3.34 -5.30
CA ASP A 100 4.04 -4.34 -5.80
C ASP A 100 3.60 -5.76 -5.40
N GLY A 101 3.49 -6.65 -6.39
CA GLY A 101 3.13 -8.04 -6.19
C GLY A 101 1.65 -8.34 -5.90
N MET A 102 0.77 -7.32 -5.87
CA MET A 102 -0.63 -7.49 -5.50
C MET A 102 -1.50 -8.04 -6.64
N GLY A 103 -1.79 -9.33 -6.60
CA GLY A 103 -2.77 -9.94 -7.51
C GLY A 103 -4.23 -9.80 -7.04
N PRO A 104 -5.19 -10.17 -7.89
CA PRO A 104 -6.61 -10.19 -7.52
C PRO A 104 -6.93 -11.10 -6.33
N SER A 105 -6.17 -12.18 -6.15
CA SER A 105 -6.34 -13.09 -5.00
C SER A 105 -5.94 -12.44 -3.68
N SER A 106 -4.94 -11.55 -3.67
CA SER A 106 -4.52 -10.79 -2.48
C SER A 106 -5.66 -9.91 -1.94
N LEU A 107 -6.44 -9.28 -2.83
CA LEU A 107 -7.63 -8.50 -2.46
C LEU A 107 -8.74 -9.38 -1.88
N SER A 108 -8.98 -10.54 -2.49
CA SER A 108 -10.01 -11.47 -2.01
C SER A 108 -9.66 -12.01 -0.62
N LEU A 109 -8.39 -12.34 -0.40
CA LEU A 109 -7.85 -12.76 0.89
C LEU A 109 -8.04 -11.68 1.94
N THR A 110 -7.59 -10.46 1.64
CA THR A 110 -7.61 -9.32 2.58
C THR A 110 -9.03 -8.89 2.92
N ARG A 111 -9.92 -8.81 1.92
CA ARG A 111 -11.34 -8.47 2.14
C ARG A 111 -12.02 -9.49 3.04
N GLY A 112 -11.83 -10.79 2.74
CA GLY A 112 -12.38 -11.87 3.57
C GLY A 112 -11.83 -11.87 4.99
N TYR A 113 -10.55 -11.60 5.16
CA TYR A 113 -9.90 -11.43 6.47
C TYR A 113 -10.53 -10.27 7.25
N ARG A 114 -10.61 -9.07 6.65
CA ARG A 114 -11.18 -7.88 7.31
C ARG A 114 -12.63 -8.10 7.71
N GLN A 115 -13.45 -8.65 6.80
CA GLN A 115 -14.85 -8.98 7.11
C GLN A 115 -14.97 -9.94 8.29
N PHE A 116 -14.08 -10.92 8.40
CA PHE A 116 -14.07 -11.86 9.51
C PHE A 116 -13.66 -11.20 10.83
N VAL A 117 -12.53 -10.48 10.86
CA VAL A 117 -11.97 -9.89 12.09
C VAL A 117 -12.88 -8.80 12.66
N GLU A 118 -13.46 -7.98 11.79
CA GLU A 118 -14.30 -6.84 12.19
C GLU A 118 -15.79 -7.20 12.26
N GLY A 119 -16.17 -8.44 11.94
CA GLY A 119 -17.57 -8.89 11.93
C GLY A 119 -18.44 -8.17 10.91
N LEU A 120 -17.85 -7.79 9.76
CA LEU A 120 -18.52 -7.01 8.73
C LEU A 120 -19.39 -7.88 7.81
N PRO A 121 -20.44 -7.32 7.19
CA PRO A 121 -21.26 -8.05 6.24
C PRO A 121 -20.48 -8.35 4.94
N PHE A 122 -20.92 -9.36 4.18
CA PHE A 122 -20.31 -9.71 2.88
C PHE A 122 -20.36 -8.58 1.84
N SER A 123 -21.22 -7.58 2.01
CA SER A 123 -21.32 -6.39 1.15
C SER A 123 -20.26 -5.33 1.46
N ASP A 124 -19.50 -5.48 2.57
CA ASP A 124 -18.38 -4.60 2.86
C ASP A 124 -17.22 -4.86 1.87
N THR A 125 -16.58 -3.79 1.43
CA THR A 125 -15.48 -3.82 0.46
C THR A 125 -14.34 -2.91 0.92
N LEU A 126 -13.14 -3.21 0.47
CA LEU A 126 -11.98 -2.33 0.65
C LEU A 126 -12.20 -1.00 -0.09
N GLY A 127 -11.48 0.04 0.30
CA GLY A 127 -11.50 1.33 -0.39
C GLY A 127 -11.07 1.18 -1.86
N ILE A 128 -10.03 0.42 -2.10
CA ILE A 128 -9.48 0.11 -3.42
C ILE A 128 -10.47 -0.59 -4.35
N ASP A 129 -11.34 -1.46 -3.83
CA ASP A 129 -12.36 -2.16 -4.64
C ASP A 129 -13.27 -1.19 -5.39
N LYS A 130 -13.55 -0.03 -4.80
CA LYS A 130 -14.44 1.00 -5.38
C LYS A 130 -13.78 1.76 -6.55
N GLN A 131 -12.45 1.68 -6.64
CA GLN A 131 -11.67 2.41 -7.63
C GLN A 131 -11.31 1.57 -8.87
N LEU A 132 -11.72 0.31 -8.94
CA LEU A 132 -11.41 -0.61 -10.04
C LEU A 132 -11.96 -0.11 -11.38
N ILE A 133 -11.08 -0.01 -12.39
CA ILE A 133 -11.46 0.43 -13.76
C ILE A 133 -11.02 -0.52 -14.87
N GLY A 134 -10.01 -1.35 -14.65
CA GLY A 134 -9.47 -2.24 -15.68
C GLY A 134 -8.43 -3.21 -15.15
N GLN A 135 -7.69 -3.82 -16.07
CA GLN A 135 -6.60 -4.76 -15.78
C GLN A 135 -5.37 -4.47 -16.66
N SER A 136 -4.20 -4.80 -16.15
CA SER A 136 -2.90 -4.66 -16.81
C SER A 136 -2.27 -6.03 -17.05
N ARG A 137 -1.80 -6.26 -18.29
CA ARG A 137 -0.95 -7.40 -18.63
C ARG A 137 0.49 -7.07 -18.29
N THR A 138 1.19 -7.98 -17.61
CA THR A 138 2.42 -7.67 -16.87
C THR A 138 3.72 -8.07 -17.58
N ARG A 139 3.68 -8.95 -18.58
CA ARG A 139 4.89 -9.52 -19.21
C ARG A 139 5.98 -8.48 -19.58
N SER A 140 7.24 -8.87 -19.39
CA SER A 140 8.40 -8.09 -19.86
C SER A 140 8.75 -8.38 -21.33
N SER A 141 9.79 -7.74 -21.86
CA SER A 141 10.32 -8.06 -23.18
C SER A 141 11.09 -9.38 -23.22
N SER A 142 11.65 -9.82 -22.09
CA SER A 142 12.51 -11.01 -21.99
C SER A 142 11.81 -12.24 -21.44
N SER A 143 10.61 -12.09 -20.83
CA SER A 143 9.89 -13.17 -20.16
C SER A 143 8.38 -12.97 -20.19
N LEU A 144 7.63 -14.07 -20.15
CA LEU A 144 6.17 -14.04 -19.91
C LEU A 144 5.84 -13.67 -18.44
N VAL A 145 6.79 -13.85 -17.54
CA VAL A 145 6.72 -13.45 -16.14
C VAL A 145 7.70 -12.30 -15.93
N THR A 146 7.19 -11.12 -15.62
CA THR A 146 8.02 -9.93 -15.38
C THR A 146 8.65 -9.95 -14.00
N ASP A 147 9.71 -9.16 -13.80
CA ASP A 147 10.11 -8.67 -12.48
C ASP A 147 9.69 -7.20 -12.30
N SER A 148 9.84 -6.67 -11.08
CA SER A 148 9.46 -5.29 -10.75
C SER A 148 10.26 -4.26 -11.57
N ALA A 149 11.53 -4.54 -11.91
CA ALA A 149 12.35 -3.63 -12.70
C ALA A 149 11.78 -3.39 -14.11
N ALA A 150 11.44 -4.47 -14.83
CA ALA A 150 10.80 -4.37 -16.14
C ALA A 150 9.37 -3.84 -16.05
N GLY A 151 8.62 -4.20 -15.00
CA GLY A 151 7.27 -3.69 -14.71
C GLY A 151 7.28 -2.18 -14.49
N ALA A 152 8.12 -1.69 -13.58
CA ALA A 152 8.25 -0.27 -13.29
C ALA A 152 8.86 0.54 -14.45
N THR A 153 9.78 -0.04 -15.24
CA THR A 153 10.25 0.56 -16.50
C THR A 153 9.10 0.76 -17.48
N ALA A 154 8.14 -0.17 -17.55
CA ALA A 154 6.95 -0.01 -18.37
C ALA A 154 6.08 1.18 -17.91
N PHE A 155 6.02 1.46 -16.63
CA PHE A 155 5.30 2.61 -16.08
C PHE A 155 6.07 3.93 -16.23
N SER A 156 7.36 3.93 -15.92
CA SER A 156 8.20 5.14 -15.93
C SER A 156 8.52 5.62 -17.35
N CYS A 157 9.00 4.71 -18.23
CA CYS A 157 9.34 5.02 -19.61
C CYS A 157 8.19 4.82 -20.61
N GLY A 158 7.13 4.05 -20.25
CA GLY A 158 6.07 3.63 -21.18
C GLY A 158 6.56 2.71 -22.30
N LEU A 159 7.61 1.93 -22.04
CA LEU A 159 8.28 1.02 -22.97
C LEU A 159 8.58 -0.31 -22.29
N LYS A 160 8.59 -1.42 -23.06
CA LYS A 160 8.99 -2.73 -22.54
C LYS A 160 10.50 -2.82 -22.34
N SER A 161 10.89 -3.41 -21.20
CA SER A 161 12.28 -3.74 -20.92
C SER A 161 12.46 -5.21 -20.50
N TYR A 162 13.70 -5.62 -20.29
CA TYR A 162 14.07 -6.96 -19.83
C TYR A 162 14.09 -7.02 -18.29
N ASN A 163 13.88 -8.21 -17.74
CA ASN A 163 13.91 -8.42 -16.29
C ASN A 163 15.26 -7.97 -15.71
N GLY A 164 15.20 -7.19 -14.63
CA GLY A 164 16.35 -6.62 -13.94
C GLY A 164 16.75 -5.21 -14.37
N ALA A 165 16.27 -4.71 -15.49
CA ALA A 165 16.66 -3.41 -16.04
C ALA A 165 15.95 -2.23 -15.36
N ILE A 166 16.69 -1.24 -14.90
CA ILE A 166 16.18 0.01 -14.34
C ILE A 166 16.23 1.09 -15.41
N SER A 167 15.08 1.37 -16.02
CA SER A 167 14.91 2.37 -17.12
C SER A 167 15.98 2.30 -18.21
N VAL A 168 16.36 1.05 -18.57
CA VAL A 168 17.26 0.70 -19.66
C VAL A 168 16.54 -0.29 -20.59
N LEU A 169 16.61 -0.05 -21.89
CA LEU A 169 15.92 -0.83 -22.93
C LEU A 169 16.70 -2.10 -23.33
N PRO A 170 16.09 -3.03 -24.08
CA PRO A 170 16.74 -4.27 -24.50
C PRO A 170 18.01 -4.09 -25.35
N ASP A 171 18.16 -2.95 -25.99
CA ASP A 171 19.39 -2.57 -26.73
C ASP A 171 20.51 -2.03 -25.84
N GLY A 172 20.26 -1.98 -24.53
CA GLY A 172 21.18 -1.47 -23.51
C GLY A 172 21.20 0.05 -23.38
N MET A 173 20.31 0.77 -24.08
CA MET A 173 20.23 2.23 -24.01
C MET A 173 19.23 2.69 -22.94
N PRO A 174 19.50 3.80 -22.22
CA PRO A 174 18.57 4.34 -21.25
C PRO A 174 17.33 4.95 -21.92
N CYS A 175 16.20 4.94 -21.20
CA CYS A 175 14.98 5.66 -21.59
C CYS A 175 14.62 6.67 -20.51
N GLY A 176 14.24 7.88 -20.91
CA GLY A 176 13.77 8.92 -19.99
C GLY A 176 12.47 8.52 -19.32
N SER A 177 12.34 8.84 -18.03
CA SER A 177 11.16 8.57 -17.24
C SER A 177 10.13 9.70 -17.29
N VAL A 178 8.89 9.38 -16.95
CA VAL A 178 7.82 10.38 -16.78
C VAL A 178 8.16 11.36 -15.66
N MET A 179 8.82 10.92 -14.58
CA MET A 179 9.20 11.78 -13.45
C MET A 179 10.25 12.80 -13.84
N GLU A 180 11.28 12.38 -14.56
CA GLU A 180 12.34 13.27 -15.08
C GLU A 180 11.77 14.32 -16.04
N ALA A 181 10.88 13.89 -16.92
CA ALA A 181 10.20 14.81 -17.83
C ALA A 181 9.24 15.77 -17.11
N ALA A 182 8.53 15.30 -16.07
CA ALA A 182 7.69 16.12 -15.22
C ALA A 182 8.52 17.18 -14.46
N LYS A 183 9.66 16.77 -13.88
CA LYS A 183 10.59 17.69 -13.21
C LYS A 183 11.07 18.79 -14.15
N ARG A 184 11.44 18.47 -15.37
CA ARG A 184 11.82 19.46 -16.40
C ARG A 184 10.69 20.38 -16.83
N ALA A 185 9.47 19.87 -16.81
CA ALA A 185 8.27 20.67 -17.12
C ALA A 185 7.85 21.57 -15.95
N GLY A 186 8.56 21.56 -14.82
CA GLY A 186 8.30 22.41 -13.65
C GLY A 186 7.41 21.80 -12.58
N TYR A 187 7.05 20.51 -12.69
CA TYR A 187 6.36 19.81 -11.62
C TYR A 187 7.30 19.58 -10.43
N MET A 188 6.76 19.60 -9.22
CA MET A 188 7.44 19.02 -8.06
C MET A 188 7.26 17.49 -8.11
N THR A 189 8.27 16.76 -7.63
CA THR A 189 8.31 15.30 -7.77
C THR A 189 8.64 14.61 -6.45
N GLY A 190 8.01 13.45 -6.21
CA GLY A 190 8.21 12.70 -4.96
C GLY A 190 8.13 11.19 -5.13
N LEU A 191 8.84 10.48 -4.25
CA LEU A 191 8.84 9.02 -4.11
C LEU A 191 8.58 8.66 -2.65
N VAL A 192 7.62 7.78 -2.41
CA VAL A 192 7.27 7.25 -1.08
C VAL A 192 7.13 5.74 -1.18
N VAL A 193 7.92 4.98 -0.42
CA VAL A 193 7.95 3.52 -0.50
C VAL A 193 8.11 2.88 0.90
N THR A 194 7.81 1.60 1.03
CA THR A 194 8.05 0.83 2.25
C THR A 194 9.30 -0.07 2.18
N THR A 195 9.87 -0.23 0.99
CA THR A 195 11.18 -0.87 0.78
C THR A 195 12.34 0.09 0.92
N SER A 196 13.52 -0.40 0.61
CA SER A 196 14.68 0.40 0.23
C SER A 196 14.31 1.32 -0.93
N ILE A 197 14.64 2.61 -0.82
CA ILE A 197 14.37 3.57 -1.90
C ILE A 197 15.19 3.27 -3.17
N THR A 198 16.20 2.43 -3.05
CA THR A 198 17.02 1.93 -4.16
C THR A 198 16.44 0.72 -4.86
N ASP A 199 15.34 0.16 -4.35
CA ASP A 199 14.67 -0.96 -5.01
C ASP A 199 14.09 -0.57 -6.37
N ALA A 200 13.72 -1.57 -7.15
CA ALA A 200 13.45 -1.47 -8.57
C ALA A 200 12.36 -0.45 -8.93
N THR A 201 11.23 -0.47 -8.23
CA THR A 201 10.09 0.38 -8.59
C THR A 201 10.40 1.86 -8.45
N PRO A 202 10.85 2.39 -7.29
CA PRO A 202 11.21 3.79 -7.18
C PRO A 202 12.42 4.15 -8.06
N ALA A 203 13.42 3.25 -8.16
CA ALA A 203 14.62 3.47 -8.97
C ALA A 203 14.29 3.76 -10.45
N CYS A 204 13.31 3.06 -11.04
CA CYS A 204 12.93 3.24 -12.43
C CYS A 204 12.37 4.64 -12.76
N PHE A 205 11.97 5.43 -11.78
CA PHE A 205 11.47 6.79 -12.01
C PHE A 205 12.57 7.85 -12.06
N ALA A 206 13.76 7.59 -11.48
CA ALA A 206 14.81 8.59 -11.36
C ALA A 206 16.24 8.06 -11.54
N SER A 207 16.41 6.83 -12.00
CA SER A 207 17.72 6.17 -12.18
C SER A 207 17.76 5.33 -13.43
N HIS A 208 19.00 5.07 -13.92
CA HIS A 208 19.26 4.26 -15.10
C HIS A 208 20.46 3.36 -14.85
N VAL A 209 20.20 2.05 -14.65
CA VAL A 209 21.24 1.04 -14.50
C VAL A 209 20.82 -0.26 -15.19
N ARG A 210 21.80 -1.06 -15.64
CA ARG A 210 21.54 -2.31 -16.38
C ARG A 210 20.91 -3.41 -15.53
N THR A 211 21.08 -3.35 -14.21
CA THR A 211 20.52 -4.33 -13.31
C THR A 211 20.15 -3.68 -11.98
N ARG A 212 19.01 -4.06 -11.42
CA ARG A 212 18.51 -3.61 -10.13
C ARG A 212 19.50 -3.87 -8.98
N ALA A 213 20.42 -4.81 -9.13
CA ALA A 213 21.46 -5.09 -8.14
C ALA A 213 22.51 -3.96 -8.01
N MET A 214 22.48 -2.92 -8.86
CA MET A 214 23.39 -1.77 -8.79
C MET A 214 22.87 -0.67 -7.86
N GLU A 215 22.41 -1.04 -6.67
CA GLU A 215 21.77 -0.13 -5.73
C GLU A 215 22.68 1.02 -5.27
N ASP A 216 23.98 0.79 -5.15
CA ASP A 216 24.96 1.84 -4.86
C ASP A 216 24.94 2.98 -5.89
N SER A 217 24.82 2.62 -7.18
CA SER A 217 24.70 3.60 -8.28
C SER A 217 23.32 4.24 -8.32
N ILE A 218 22.26 3.51 -7.97
CA ILE A 218 20.90 4.03 -7.88
C ILE A 218 20.83 5.10 -6.79
N ALA A 219 21.38 4.84 -5.59
CA ALA A 219 21.44 5.79 -4.49
C ALA A 219 22.10 7.13 -4.89
N GLU A 220 23.21 7.06 -5.64
CA GLU A 220 23.87 8.26 -6.17
C GLU A 220 22.96 9.05 -7.12
N GLN A 221 22.29 8.37 -8.05
CA GLN A 221 21.42 9.03 -9.02
C GLN A 221 20.19 9.67 -8.37
N LEU A 222 19.59 9.02 -7.37
CA LEU A 222 18.44 9.54 -6.62
C LEU A 222 18.74 10.89 -5.96
N VAL A 223 19.94 11.07 -5.37
CA VAL A 223 20.32 12.36 -4.76
C VAL A 223 20.83 13.39 -5.76
N GLY A 224 20.75 13.10 -7.06
CA GLY A 224 21.14 14.01 -8.13
C GLY A 224 22.63 13.96 -8.49
N ASN A 225 23.31 12.84 -8.22
CA ASN A 225 24.67 12.57 -8.68
C ASN A 225 24.67 11.69 -9.94
N GLY A 226 23.71 11.91 -10.80
CA GLY A 226 23.53 11.24 -12.08
C GLY A 226 23.61 12.20 -13.25
N PRO A 227 23.47 11.71 -14.50
CA PRO A 227 23.66 12.49 -15.73
C PRO A 227 22.67 13.63 -15.89
N LEU A 228 21.48 13.55 -15.27
CA LEU A 228 20.42 14.56 -15.35
C LEU A 228 20.40 15.52 -14.16
N GLY A 229 21.23 15.32 -13.13
CA GLY A 229 21.15 16.03 -11.88
C GLY A 229 19.95 15.58 -11.05
N ARG A 230 19.41 16.50 -10.22
CA ARG A 230 18.29 16.19 -9.32
C ARG A 230 16.95 16.16 -10.10
N ASN A 231 16.29 15.00 -10.06
CA ASN A 231 14.98 14.78 -10.68
C ASN A 231 13.86 14.51 -9.65
N VAL A 232 14.20 14.39 -8.36
CA VAL A 232 13.26 14.17 -7.27
C VAL A 232 13.42 15.27 -6.23
N ASP A 233 12.31 15.73 -5.63
CA ASP A 233 12.29 16.77 -4.61
C ASP A 233 11.98 16.21 -3.21
N LEU A 234 11.30 15.05 -3.15
CA LEU A 234 10.95 14.41 -1.89
C LEU A 234 11.11 12.91 -2.01
N ILE A 235 11.83 12.32 -1.08
CA ILE A 235 12.09 10.87 -0.98
C ILE A 235 11.80 10.43 0.45
N LEU A 236 10.90 9.44 0.62
CA LEU A 236 10.64 8.80 1.91
C LEU A 236 10.63 7.29 1.74
N GLY A 237 11.38 6.57 2.58
CA GLY A 237 11.43 5.11 2.54
C GLY A 237 12.48 4.52 3.48
N GLY A 238 12.92 3.31 3.16
CA GLY A 238 14.05 2.61 3.78
C GLY A 238 15.32 2.69 2.94
N GLY A 239 16.30 1.81 3.21
CA GLY A 239 17.49 1.61 2.40
C GLY A 239 18.70 2.47 2.79
N LEU A 240 18.73 3.00 4.02
CA LEU A 240 19.86 3.79 4.52
C LEU A 240 21.21 3.08 4.32
N CYS A 241 21.25 1.75 4.30
CA CYS A 241 22.49 1.00 4.12
C CYS A 241 23.22 1.27 2.80
N HIS A 242 22.51 1.66 1.71
CA HIS A 242 23.10 2.06 0.43
C HIS A 242 23.55 3.53 0.39
N PHE A 243 23.25 4.29 1.43
CA PHE A 243 23.64 5.71 1.55
C PHE A 243 24.81 5.93 2.52
N GLN A 244 25.23 4.91 3.24
CA GLN A 244 26.34 4.96 4.21
C GLN A 244 27.60 4.32 3.64
N PRO A 245 28.82 4.87 3.90
CA PRO A 245 30.07 4.28 3.42
C PRO A 245 30.28 2.86 3.97
N ASN A 246 31.02 2.02 3.25
CA ASN A 246 31.24 0.62 3.63
C ASN A 246 31.98 0.44 4.95
N SER A 247 32.69 1.47 5.43
CA SER A 247 33.29 1.54 6.76
C SER A 247 32.26 1.61 7.89
N THR A 248 30.99 1.95 7.59
CA THR A 248 29.89 1.97 8.57
C THR A 248 29.34 0.56 8.79
N ASN A 249 29.18 0.17 10.06
CA ASN A 249 28.68 -1.16 10.40
C ASN A 249 27.29 -1.40 9.81
N GLY A 250 27.19 -2.43 8.95
CA GLY A 250 25.97 -2.85 8.26
C GLY A 250 25.62 -1.96 7.07
N SER A 251 26.57 -1.22 6.51
CA SER A 251 26.42 -0.68 5.16
C SER A 251 26.28 -1.79 4.13
N CYS A 252 25.50 -1.53 3.09
CA CYS A 252 25.34 -2.40 1.93
C CYS A 252 26.29 -2.00 0.78
N ARG A 253 26.92 -0.82 0.87
CA ARG A 253 27.78 -0.31 -0.20
C ARG A 253 29.07 -1.11 -0.33
N HIS A 254 29.57 -1.16 -1.56
CA HIS A 254 30.86 -1.77 -1.89
C HIS A 254 32.01 -0.75 -1.91
N ASP A 255 31.69 0.55 -1.86
CA ASP A 255 32.63 1.66 -1.82
C ASP A 255 32.50 2.48 -0.51
N ASP A 256 33.40 3.44 -0.32
CA ASP A 256 33.45 4.25 0.90
C ASP A 256 32.79 5.64 0.70
N LYS A 257 31.81 5.76 -0.21
CA LYS A 257 31.07 7.00 -0.44
C LYS A 257 29.99 7.19 0.61
N ASP A 258 29.90 8.41 1.15
CA ASP A 258 28.81 8.85 2.02
C ASP A 258 27.76 9.60 1.16
N ILE A 259 26.67 8.92 0.85
CA ILE A 259 25.63 9.49 -0.01
C ILE A 259 24.72 10.44 0.76
N VAL A 260 24.59 10.27 2.08
CA VAL A 260 23.87 11.23 2.93
C VAL A 260 24.60 12.57 2.92
N ALA A 261 25.92 12.57 3.19
CA ALA A 261 26.72 13.79 3.12
C ALA A 261 26.69 14.42 1.72
N MET A 262 26.75 13.61 0.66
CA MET A 262 26.63 14.08 -0.72
C MET A 262 25.26 14.74 -1.00
N ALA A 263 24.19 14.20 -0.43
CA ALA A 263 22.85 14.79 -0.55
C ALA A 263 22.79 16.15 0.16
N GLU A 264 23.29 16.23 1.41
CA GLU A 264 23.34 17.47 2.18
C GLU A 264 24.17 18.56 1.47
N GLU A 265 25.32 18.21 0.88
CA GLU A 265 26.14 19.12 0.05
C GLU A 265 25.36 19.64 -1.17
N LYS A 266 24.40 18.87 -1.68
CA LYS A 266 23.49 19.24 -2.78
C LYS A 266 22.23 19.97 -2.30
N GLY A 267 22.14 20.28 -1.01
CA GLY A 267 21.06 21.06 -0.41
C GLY A 267 19.84 20.23 -0.01
N TRP A 268 19.96 18.90 0.11
CA TRP A 268 18.89 18.09 0.69
C TRP A 268 18.81 18.29 2.20
N ASN A 269 17.58 18.37 2.72
CA ASN A 269 17.28 18.19 4.12
C ASN A 269 17.18 16.68 4.39
N TYR A 270 17.82 16.20 5.46
CA TYR A 270 17.87 14.78 5.77
C TYR A 270 17.17 14.47 7.09
N VAL A 271 16.36 13.41 7.12
CA VAL A 271 15.72 12.86 8.31
C VAL A 271 15.75 11.33 8.27
N ASP A 272 16.01 10.69 9.42
CA ASP A 272 16.19 9.24 9.50
C ASP A 272 15.49 8.58 10.69
N ASN A 273 14.69 9.33 11.44
CA ASN A 273 14.06 8.81 12.64
C ASN A 273 12.65 9.39 12.85
N ARG A 274 11.85 8.69 13.65
CA ARG A 274 10.46 9.02 13.94
C ARG A 274 10.28 10.43 14.53
N LYS A 275 11.14 10.83 15.43
CA LYS A 275 11.02 12.13 16.10
C LYS A 275 11.19 13.30 15.11
N ASP A 276 12.16 13.19 14.22
CA ASP A 276 12.40 14.23 13.22
C ASP A 276 11.30 14.22 12.14
N PHE A 277 10.80 13.03 11.79
CA PHE A 277 9.61 12.89 10.94
C PHE A 277 8.39 13.60 11.54
N ASP A 278 8.08 13.38 12.82
CA ASP A 278 6.97 14.05 13.52
C ASP A 278 7.16 15.57 13.58
N GLY A 279 8.42 16.02 13.64
CA GLY A 279 8.79 17.44 13.60
C GLY A 279 8.45 18.15 12.29
N LEU A 280 8.21 17.41 11.19
CA LEU A 280 7.81 17.95 9.90
C LEU A 280 6.32 18.36 9.84
N THR A 281 5.57 18.13 10.92
CA THR A 281 4.21 18.67 11.17
C THR A 281 3.26 18.41 9.99
N PHE A 282 3.13 17.15 9.56
CA PHE A 282 2.27 16.75 8.44
C PHE A 282 2.52 17.55 7.15
N GLY A 283 3.76 17.86 6.84
CA GLY A 283 4.16 18.55 5.60
C GLY A 283 4.25 20.07 5.70
N SER A 284 3.65 20.72 6.70
CA SER A 284 3.62 22.20 6.80
C SER A 284 4.97 22.84 7.15
N SER A 285 5.93 22.04 7.64
CA SER A 285 7.30 22.48 8.00
C SER A 285 8.37 21.83 7.14
N VAL A 286 8.01 21.28 5.98
CA VAL A 286 8.94 20.61 5.07
C VAL A 286 9.66 21.64 4.21
N GLU A 287 10.98 21.63 4.29
CA GLU A 287 11.85 22.33 3.33
C GLU A 287 12.35 21.32 2.28
N LEU A 288 12.04 21.58 1.00
CA LEU A 288 12.45 20.73 -0.12
C LEU A 288 13.79 21.18 -0.71
N PRO A 289 14.64 20.27 -1.18
CA PRO A 289 14.40 18.83 -1.26
C PRO A 289 14.55 18.12 0.08
N LEU A 290 13.73 17.07 0.31
CA LEU A 290 13.74 16.25 1.53
C LEU A 290 14.09 14.79 1.23
N LEU A 291 15.06 14.24 1.97
CA LEU A 291 15.46 12.84 1.98
C LEU A 291 15.13 12.23 3.36
N GLY A 292 14.18 11.32 3.43
CA GLY A 292 13.79 10.59 4.63
C GLY A 292 14.06 9.10 4.50
N LEU A 293 15.00 8.55 5.30
CA LEU A 293 15.41 7.15 5.29
C LEU A 293 15.22 6.54 6.67
N PHE A 294 14.04 5.96 6.92
CA PHE A 294 13.60 5.57 8.27
C PHE A 294 14.02 4.15 8.68
N ALA A 295 14.56 3.36 7.76
CA ALA A 295 15.05 2.03 8.04
C ALA A 295 16.40 1.78 7.34
N LYS A 296 17.21 0.94 7.96
CA LYS A 296 18.51 0.55 7.39
C LYS A 296 18.35 -0.21 6.06
N TYR A 297 17.34 -1.07 6.01
CA TYR A 297 16.89 -1.87 4.88
C TYR A 297 15.45 -1.46 4.59
N ASP A 298 14.54 -2.42 4.37
CA ASP A 298 13.12 -2.12 4.27
C ASP A 298 12.52 -1.70 5.61
N ILE A 299 11.48 -0.89 5.58
CA ILE A 299 10.59 -0.69 6.74
C ILE A 299 9.95 -2.06 7.06
N PRO A 300 9.86 -2.48 8.33
CA PRO A 300 9.25 -3.77 8.67
C PRO A 300 7.85 -3.96 8.07
N PHE A 301 7.45 -5.22 7.84
CA PHE A 301 6.06 -5.51 7.44
C PHE A 301 5.07 -4.79 8.36
N GLU A 302 3.98 -4.30 7.83
CA GLU A 302 2.97 -3.56 8.62
C GLU A 302 2.48 -4.37 9.83
N LEU A 303 2.41 -5.70 9.71
CA LEU A 303 2.11 -6.61 10.83
C LEU A 303 3.06 -6.40 12.02
N ASP A 304 4.34 -6.12 11.75
CA ASP A 304 5.38 -5.91 12.76
C ASP A 304 5.56 -4.41 13.08
N ARG A 305 5.54 -3.54 12.05
CA ARG A 305 5.72 -2.10 12.15
C ARG A 305 4.69 -1.47 13.11
N ARG A 306 3.42 -1.86 13.02
CA ARG A 306 2.33 -1.33 13.87
C ARG A 306 2.58 -1.49 15.38
N ASN A 307 3.50 -2.39 15.76
CA ASN A 307 3.97 -2.57 17.13
C ASN A 307 5.27 -1.77 17.41
N GLN A 308 5.73 -0.98 16.44
CA GLN A 308 6.92 -0.14 16.47
C GLN A 308 6.62 1.22 15.83
N ASP A 309 5.42 1.74 16.07
CA ASP A 309 4.93 3.00 15.50
C ASP A 309 5.67 4.23 16.03
N ASP A 310 6.33 4.09 17.17
CA ASP A 310 7.26 5.06 17.74
C ASP A 310 8.67 5.04 17.09
N VAL A 311 8.93 4.08 16.20
CA VAL A 311 10.22 3.93 15.49
C VAL A 311 10.07 4.22 13.99
N TYR A 312 9.04 3.66 13.35
CA TYR A 312 8.86 3.71 11.91
C TYR A 312 7.54 4.40 11.52
N PRO A 313 7.57 5.42 10.63
CA PRO A 313 6.33 5.96 10.07
C PRO A 313 5.62 4.91 9.20
N SER A 314 4.30 4.99 9.15
CA SER A 314 3.48 4.15 8.27
C SER A 314 3.45 4.70 6.84
N LEU A 315 3.01 3.87 5.88
CA LEU A 315 2.88 4.29 4.49
C LEU A 315 1.90 5.46 4.33
N ASP A 316 0.77 5.44 5.05
CA ASP A 316 -0.21 6.53 5.00
C ASP A 316 0.29 7.83 5.62
N GLU A 317 1.07 7.77 6.72
CA GLU A 317 1.72 8.96 7.31
C GLU A 317 2.74 9.58 6.36
N MET A 318 3.60 8.77 5.73
CA MET A 318 4.56 9.23 4.74
C MET A 318 3.86 9.80 3.50
N THR A 319 2.75 9.20 3.07
CA THR A 319 1.95 9.64 1.94
C THR A 319 1.29 10.99 2.23
N ASP A 320 0.67 11.17 3.41
CA ASP A 320 0.03 12.43 3.81
C ASP A 320 1.06 13.57 3.88
N LEU A 321 2.22 13.32 4.50
CA LEU A 321 3.31 14.28 4.56
C LEU A 321 3.77 14.70 3.15
N ALA A 322 4.01 13.72 2.26
CA ALA A 322 4.50 13.98 0.91
C ALA A 322 3.50 14.79 0.08
N ILE A 323 2.23 14.42 0.11
CA ILE A 323 1.17 15.12 -0.63
C ILE A 323 1.07 16.58 -0.18
N ARG A 324 1.03 16.84 1.13
CA ARG A 324 0.93 18.18 1.69
C ARG A 324 2.16 19.03 1.38
N ALA A 325 3.35 18.47 1.54
CA ALA A 325 4.60 19.17 1.24
C ALA A 325 4.69 19.57 -0.24
N LEU A 326 4.35 18.65 -1.16
CA LEU A 326 4.37 18.93 -2.60
C LEU A 326 3.24 19.89 -3.03
N SER A 327 2.05 19.77 -2.44
CA SER A 327 0.94 20.68 -2.69
C SER A 327 1.29 22.10 -2.24
N ASP A 328 1.86 22.26 -1.04
CA ASP A 328 2.30 23.55 -0.52
C ASP A 328 3.41 24.17 -1.37
N ALA A 329 4.40 23.39 -1.77
CA ALA A 329 5.50 23.83 -2.62
C ALA A 329 5.04 24.28 -4.03
N THR A 330 3.90 23.77 -4.49
CA THR A 330 3.34 24.14 -5.79
C THR A 330 2.23 25.18 -5.72
N ARG A 331 1.89 25.72 -4.54
CA ARG A 331 0.75 26.62 -4.36
C ARG A 331 0.73 27.79 -5.37
N ASP A 332 1.87 28.44 -5.55
CA ASP A 332 2.05 29.58 -6.43
C ASP A 332 2.72 29.23 -7.77
N SER A 333 2.81 27.93 -8.10
CA SER A 333 3.39 27.43 -9.35
C SER A 333 2.33 27.26 -10.43
N ASP A 334 2.73 27.41 -11.69
CA ASP A 334 1.91 27.09 -12.87
C ASP A 334 1.73 25.57 -13.07
N GLN A 335 2.59 24.77 -12.44
CA GLN A 335 2.53 23.30 -12.47
C GLN A 335 2.21 22.75 -11.08
N GLY A 336 1.58 21.57 -11.05
CA GLY A 336 1.34 20.82 -9.83
C GLY A 336 2.51 19.90 -9.46
N PHE A 337 2.20 18.71 -8.97
CA PHE A 337 3.19 17.72 -8.61
C PHE A 337 2.90 16.34 -9.22
N PHE A 338 3.96 15.52 -9.31
CA PHE A 338 3.91 14.09 -9.59
C PHE A 338 4.49 13.33 -8.40
N LEU A 339 3.67 12.52 -7.75
CA LEU A 339 4.05 11.68 -6.63
C LEU A 339 3.88 10.20 -7.00
N MET A 340 4.91 9.38 -6.79
CA MET A 340 4.79 7.92 -6.80
C MET A 340 4.77 7.42 -5.35
N VAL A 341 3.77 6.59 -5.03
CA VAL A 341 3.60 5.93 -3.73
C VAL A 341 3.56 4.43 -3.93
N GLU A 342 4.31 3.69 -3.15
CA GLU A 342 4.37 2.25 -3.31
C GLU A 342 4.11 1.51 -1.99
N GLY A 343 3.14 0.59 -2.02
CA GLY A 343 2.99 -0.49 -1.05
C GLY A 343 3.88 -1.65 -1.46
N SER A 344 5.17 -1.50 -1.21
CA SER A 344 6.21 -2.31 -1.80
C SER A 344 6.26 -3.73 -1.25
N ARG A 345 5.92 -3.92 0.02
CA ARG A 345 6.17 -5.19 0.70
C ARG A 345 5.03 -6.21 0.61
N ILE A 346 3.96 -5.92 -0.14
CA ILE A 346 2.96 -6.92 -0.52
C ILE A 346 3.66 -8.04 -1.32
N ASP A 347 4.58 -7.65 -2.21
CA ASP A 347 5.44 -8.55 -2.98
C ASP A 347 6.32 -9.43 -2.09
N HIS A 348 7.07 -8.82 -1.16
CA HIS A 348 7.96 -9.56 -0.25
C HIS A 348 7.19 -10.60 0.58
N ALA A 349 5.99 -10.25 1.06
CA ALA A 349 5.11 -11.21 1.74
C ALA A 349 4.67 -12.36 0.82
N GLY A 350 4.42 -12.06 -0.46
CA GLY A 350 4.16 -13.06 -1.51
C GLY A 350 5.36 -13.97 -1.75
N HIS A 351 6.57 -13.42 -1.84
CA HIS A 351 7.82 -14.18 -2.02
C HIS A 351 8.11 -15.17 -0.89
N ILE A 352 7.80 -14.81 0.34
CA ILE A 352 7.95 -15.73 1.47
C ILE A 352 6.73 -16.61 1.70
N ASN A 353 5.63 -16.38 0.96
CA ASN A 353 4.34 -17.07 1.09
C ASN A 353 3.70 -16.88 2.48
N ASP A 354 3.85 -15.68 3.08
CA ASP A 354 3.25 -15.31 4.36
C ASP A 354 1.92 -14.57 4.14
N PRO A 355 0.77 -15.26 4.27
CA PRO A 355 -0.52 -14.66 4.03
C PRO A 355 -0.93 -13.65 5.12
N ALA A 356 -0.40 -13.76 6.34
CA ALA A 356 -0.70 -12.83 7.42
C ALA A 356 0.03 -11.50 7.20
N ALA A 357 1.32 -11.51 6.85
CA ALA A 357 2.04 -10.31 6.46
C ALA A 357 1.38 -9.65 5.25
N GLN A 358 1.04 -10.41 4.20
CA GLN A 358 0.44 -9.87 2.97
C GLN A 358 -0.89 -9.16 3.21
N VAL A 359 -1.77 -9.72 4.03
CA VAL A 359 -3.05 -9.08 4.39
C VAL A 359 -2.82 -7.71 5.03
N HIS A 360 -1.87 -7.59 5.94
CA HIS A 360 -1.59 -6.33 6.62
C HIS A 360 -0.93 -5.30 5.69
N GLU A 361 -0.07 -5.73 4.77
CA GLU A 361 0.50 -4.85 3.73
C GLU A 361 -0.59 -4.30 2.80
N VAL A 362 -1.53 -5.14 2.35
CA VAL A 362 -2.66 -4.69 1.50
C VAL A 362 -3.56 -3.73 2.27
N LEU A 363 -3.82 -3.95 3.57
CA LEU A 363 -4.60 -3.02 4.40
C LEU A 363 -3.88 -1.67 4.59
N ALA A 364 -2.56 -1.67 4.76
CA ALA A 364 -1.76 -0.44 4.85
C ALA A 364 -1.79 0.33 3.52
N TYR A 365 -1.71 -0.36 2.39
CA TYR A 365 -1.84 0.23 1.07
C TYR A 365 -3.25 0.81 0.83
N ASP A 366 -4.32 0.10 1.21
CA ASP A 366 -5.71 0.59 1.12
C ASP A 366 -5.90 1.86 1.96
N LYS A 367 -5.27 1.93 3.15
CA LYS A 367 -5.29 3.13 4.00
C LYS A 367 -4.55 4.30 3.36
N ALA A 368 -3.36 4.08 2.78
CA ALA A 368 -2.62 5.11 2.06
C ALA A 368 -3.40 5.61 0.82
N MET A 369 -4.08 4.71 0.11
CA MET A 369 -4.97 5.10 -1.00
C MET A 369 -6.13 5.97 -0.50
N GLN A 370 -6.72 5.68 0.66
CA GLN A 370 -7.78 6.51 1.22
C GLN A 370 -7.26 7.92 1.54
N THR A 371 -6.05 8.05 2.11
CA THR A 371 -5.37 9.34 2.33
C THR A 371 -5.24 10.15 1.03
N VAL A 372 -4.87 9.48 -0.06
CA VAL A 372 -4.80 10.12 -1.40
C VAL A 372 -6.17 10.57 -1.89
N LEU A 373 -7.20 9.73 -1.74
CA LEU A 373 -8.56 10.05 -2.17
C LEU A 373 -9.13 11.23 -1.39
N ASP A 374 -8.96 11.25 -0.07
CA ASP A 374 -9.41 12.34 0.81
C ASP A 374 -8.73 13.66 0.42
N PHE A 375 -7.42 13.65 0.13
CA PHE A 375 -6.71 14.81 -0.38
C PHE A 375 -7.28 15.31 -1.72
N LEU A 376 -7.53 14.40 -2.67
CA LEU A 376 -8.05 14.76 -3.99
C LEU A 376 -9.48 15.31 -3.95
N ASP A 377 -10.27 14.91 -2.96
CA ASP A 377 -11.62 15.42 -2.75
C ASP A 377 -11.59 16.85 -2.14
N ASP A 378 -10.57 17.15 -1.32
CA ASP A 378 -10.43 18.45 -0.65
C ASP A 378 -9.61 19.47 -1.48
N ASP A 379 -8.71 19.05 -2.37
CA ASP A 379 -7.85 19.95 -3.15
C ASP A 379 -8.60 20.58 -4.33
N HIS A 380 -8.41 21.90 -4.49
CA HIS A 380 -8.98 22.65 -5.60
C HIS A 380 -8.20 22.50 -6.91
N THR A 381 -6.95 22.05 -6.86
CA THR A 381 -6.16 21.74 -8.05
C THR A 381 -6.65 20.43 -8.67
N PRO A 382 -7.00 20.39 -9.96
CA PRO A 382 -7.38 19.15 -10.62
C PRO A 382 -6.33 18.08 -10.41
N GLY A 383 -6.71 16.97 -9.81
CA GLY A 383 -5.82 15.86 -9.51
C GLY A 383 -6.40 14.52 -9.98
N LEU A 384 -5.51 13.57 -10.18
CA LEU A 384 -5.89 12.19 -10.50
C LEU A 384 -4.96 11.22 -9.77
N MET A 385 -5.55 10.24 -9.10
CA MET A 385 -4.86 9.03 -8.67
C MET A 385 -5.06 7.95 -9.73
N VAL A 386 -3.98 7.30 -10.14
CA VAL A 386 -3.96 6.04 -10.90
C VAL A 386 -3.17 5.04 -10.09
N ALA A 387 -3.70 3.82 -9.94
CA ALA A 387 -3.01 2.78 -9.21
C ALA A 387 -3.04 1.45 -9.98
N THR A 388 -1.99 0.66 -9.85
CA THR A 388 -1.89 -0.70 -10.39
C THR A 388 -0.81 -1.48 -9.65
N SER A 389 -0.76 -2.79 -9.84
CA SER A 389 0.42 -3.59 -9.52
C SER A 389 1.30 -3.74 -10.74
N ASP A 390 2.57 -4.01 -10.54
CA ASP A 390 3.53 -4.34 -11.60
C ASP A 390 3.45 -5.83 -12.02
N HIS A 391 3.11 -6.72 -11.08
CA HIS A 391 2.83 -8.15 -11.26
C HIS A 391 2.04 -8.72 -10.08
N GLU A 392 1.75 -10.01 -10.13
CA GLU A 392 1.30 -10.82 -9.00
C GLU A 392 2.46 -11.66 -8.50
N THR A 393 2.52 -11.90 -7.17
CA THR A 393 3.58 -12.67 -6.52
C THR A 393 3.02 -13.82 -5.71
N GLY A 394 3.68 -14.97 -5.83
CA GLY A 394 3.37 -16.19 -5.10
C GLY A 394 2.43 -17.15 -5.81
N GLY A 395 1.71 -16.70 -6.84
CA GLY A 395 0.63 -17.49 -7.45
C GLY A 395 -0.42 -17.86 -6.40
N LEU A 396 -0.84 -16.85 -5.61
CA LEU A 396 -1.74 -17.00 -4.46
C LEU A 396 -3.10 -17.57 -4.84
N ALA A 397 -3.52 -18.61 -4.12
CA ALA A 397 -4.87 -19.15 -4.16
C ALA A 397 -5.51 -19.10 -2.76
N VAL A 398 -6.69 -18.51 -2.64
CA VAL A 398 -7.47 -18.48 -1.38
C VAL A 398 -8.22 -19.81 -1.23
N ALA A 399 -7.49 -20.89 -1.39
CA ALA A 399 -7.88 -22.29 -1.24
C ALA A 399 -6.63 -23.17 -1.32
N ARG A 400 -6.64 -24.31 -0.66
CA ARG A 400 -5.57 -25.30 -0.76
C ARG A 400 -6.12 -26.72 -0.78
N GLN A 401 -5.62 -27.54 -1.69
CA GLN A 401 -5.85 -28.98 -1.67
C GLN A 401 -4.91 -29.63 -0.64
N ILE A 402 -5.47 -30.19 0.42
CA ILE A 402 -4.70 -30.79 1.52
C ILE A 402 -4.70 -32.33 1.50
N SER A 403 -5.46 -32.95 0.60
CA SER A 403 -5.55 -34.41 0.46
C SER A 403 -5.90 -34.78 -0.98
N GLU A 404 -5.83 -36.07 -1.33
CA GLU A 404 -6.25 -36.61 -2.63
C GLU A 404 -7.79 -36.66 -2.81
N VAL A 405 -8.53 -36.45 -1.72
CA VAL A 405 -10.00 -36.41 -1.74
C VAL A 405 -10.47 -35.06 -2.25
N TYR A 406 -11.65 -35.01 -2.87
CA TYR A 406 -12.28 -33.76 -3.31
C TYR A 406 -12.39 -32.80 -2.12
N PRO A 407 -11.85 -31.54 -2.23
CA PRO A 407 -11.67 -30.66 -1.09
C PRO A 407 -12.97 -30.01 -0.62
N ASP A 408 -13.03 -29.64 0.64
CA ASP A 408 -13.99 -28.67 1.15
C ASP A 408 -13.70 -27.26 0.59
N TYR A 409 -14.75 -26.45 0.32
CA TYR A 409 -14.60 -25.09 -0.19
C TYR A 409 -14.46 -24.10 0.96
N LEU A 410 -13.31 -24.08 1.62
CA LEU A 410 -13.08 -23.23 2.78
C LEU A 410 -11.61 -22.84 2.92
N TRP A 411 -11.37 -21.80 3.69
CA TRP A 411 -10.10 -21.39 4.25
C TRP A 411 -10.34 -20.79 5.63
N TYR A 412 -9.31 -20.61 6.45
CA TYR A 412 -9.45 -20.27 7.86
C TYR A 412 -8.88 -18.88 8.18
N PRO A 413 -9.66 -17.77 8.08
CA PRO A 413 -9.19 -16.42 8.40
C PRO A 413 -8.76 -16.25 9.85
N GLN A 414 -9.34 -17.02 10.78
CA GLN A 414 -8.96 -16.99 12.20
C GLN A 414 -7.50 -17.37 12.42
N VAL A 415 -6.90 -18.19 11.57
CA VAL A 415 -5.46 -18.51 11.67
C VAL A 415 -4.64 -17.26 11.46
N LEU A 416 -4.96 -16.45 10.43
CA LEU A 416 -4.25 -15.21 10.15
C LEU A 416 -4.52 -14.15 11.22
N ALA A 417 -5.73 -14.10 11.77
CA ALA A 417 -6.11 -13.17 12.83
C ALA A 417 -5.34 -13.39 14.14
N ASN A 418 -4.89 -14.61 14.37
CA ASN A 418 -4.13 -14.98 15.55
C ASN A 418 -2.61 -14.80 15.37
N VAL A 419 -2.12 -14.52 14.16
CA VAL A 419 -0.70 -14.23 13.90
C VAL A 419 -0.42 -12.77 14.29
N THR A 420 0.48 -12.58 15.23
CA THR A 420 0.83 -11.25 15.77
C THR A 420 2.15 -10.70 15.27
N VAL A 421 3.00 -11.57 14.70
CA VAL A 421 4.36 -11.26 14.21
C VAL A 421 4.56 -12.01 12.89
N SER A 422 5.23 -11.39 11.91
CA SER A 422 5.50 -12.02 10.62
C SER A 422 6.45 -13.22 10.72
N ALA A 423 6.36 -14.12 9.75
CA ALA A 423 7.33 -15.22 9.63
C ALA A 423 8.78 -14.72 9.50
N GLU A 424 8.97 -13.56 8.86
CA GLU A 424 10.28 -12.92 8.73
C GLU A 424 10.86 -12.51 10.09
N SER A 425 10.07 -11.82 10.92
CA SER A 425 10.52 -11.35 12.24
C SER A 425 10.78 -12.51 13.20
N VAL A 426 9.95 -13.57 13.15
CA VAL A 426 10.17 -14.80 13.93
C VAL A 426 11.46 -15.51 13.48
N ALA A 427 11.68 -15.63 12.17
CA ALA A 427 12.91 -16.23 11.63
C ALA A 427 14.14 -15.45 12.02
N ARG A 428 14.09 -14.11 11.93
CA ARG A 428 15.17 -13.20 12.34
C ARG A 428 15.51 -13.39 13.82
N TYR A 429 14.49 -13.39 14.69
CA TYR A 429 14.69 -13.63 16.12
C TYR A 429 15.34 -15.00 16.39
N TYR A 430 14.87 -16.05 15.73
CA TYR A 430 15.42 -17.40 15.83
C TYR A 430 16.90 -17.43 15.46
N LEU A 431 17.26 -16.89 14.31
CA LEU A 431 18.62 -16.93 13.80
C LEU A 431 19.58 -16.08 14.64
N GLN A 432 19.17 -14.89 15.06
CA GLN A 432 20.01 -13.96 15.82
C GLN A 432 20.11 -14.31 17.30
N HIS A 433 19.00 -14.59 17.96
CA HIS A 433 18.95 -14.69 19.42
C HIS A 433 18.99 -16.13 19.93
N ILE A 434 18.45 -17.09 19.19
CA ILE A 434 18.44 -18.50 19.60
C ILE A 434 19.70 -19.22 19.07
N LEU A 435 20.08 -18.98 17.81
CA LEU A 435 21.28 -19.59 17.20
C LEU A 435 22.54 -18.71 17.34
N GLY A 436 22.41 -17.46 17.76
CA GLY A 436 23.56 -16.56 17.93
C GLY A 436 24.27 -16.20 16.63
N SER A 437 23.59 -16.27 15.50
CA SER A 437 24.17 -15.96 14.19
C SER A 437 24.28 -14.45 14.00
N SER A 438 25.51 -13.95 13.97
CA SER A 438 25.80 -12.55 13.59
C SER A 438 25.80 -12.32 12.07
N ALA A 439 25.69 -13.39 11.28
CA ALA A 439 25.84 -13.35 9.82
C ALA A 439 24.60 -12.83 9.07
N LEU A 440 23.47 -12.61 9.76
CA LEU A 440 22.21 -12.15 9.17
C LEU A 440 21.97 -10.69 9.54
N VAL A 441 22.64 -9.79 8.85
CA VAL A 441 22.58 -8.36 9.14
C VAL A 441 21.61 -7.62 8.23
N GLY A 442 21.05 -8.26 7.17
CA GLY A 442 20.16 -7.60 6.22
C GLY A 442 18.80 -8.30 6.06
N GLN A 443 17.73 -7.51 5.83
CA GLN A 443 16.42 -8.04 5.47
C GLN A 443 16.46 -8.84 4.17
N GLU A 444 17.19 -8.35 3.17
CA GLU A 444 17.39 -9.03 1.88
C GLU A 444 17.95 -10.46 2.00
N ALA A 445 18.66 -10.75 3.08
CA ALA A 445 19.23 -12.08 3.26
C ALA A 445 18.18 -13.15 3.58
N LEU A 446 17.04 -12.81 4.19
CA LEU A 446 16.08 -13.82 4.68
C LEU A 446 15.22 -14.44 3.58
N TRP A 447 14.92 -13.72 2.52
CA TRP A 447 14.16 -14.25 1.37
C TRP A 447 15.07 -14.59 0.18
N ASN A 448 16.30 -14.11 0.15
CA ASN A 448 17.29 -14.44 -0.86
C ASN A 448 18.30 -15.47 -0.35
N VAL A 449 17.89 -16.71 -0.26
CA VAL A 449 18.71 -17.83 0.25
C VAL A 449 20.03 -18.01 -0.51
N GLU A 450 20.12 -17.53 -1.76
CA GLU A 450 21.36 -17.59 -2.56
C GLU A 450 22.46 -16.66 -2.02
N ARG A 451 22.09 -15.60 -1.30
CA ARG A 451 23.01 -14.66 -0.65
C ARG A 451 23.34 -15.02 0.81
N MET A 452 22.65 -16.03 1.38
CA MET A 452 22.87 -16.40 2.77
C MET A 452 24.16 -17.22 2.95
N PRO A 453 25.00 -16.87 3.96
CA PRO A 453 26.08 -17.74 4.37
C PRO A 453 25.50 -19.05 4.92
N SER A 454 26.24 -20.16 4.75
CA SER A 454 25.85 -21.45 5.34
C SER A 454 25.80 -21.33 6.87
N ILE A 455 24.59 -21.33 7.42
CA ILE A 455 24.37 -21.34 8.87
C ILE A 455 24.26 -22.78 9.30
N ALA A 456 25.30 -23.30 9.95
CA ALA A 456 25.23 -24.56 10.67
C ALA A 456 25.11 -24.27 12.16
N MET A 457 24.30 -25.04 12.88
CA MET A 457 24.30 -24.98 14.33
C MET A 457 25.71 -25.25 14.84
N SER A 458 26.21 -24.36 15.71
CA SER A 458 27.45 -24.61 16.41
C SER A 458 27.33 -25.89 17.25
N SER A 459 28.36 -26.72 17.27
CA SER A 459 28.41 -27.92 18.12
C SER A 459 28.28 -27.66 19.63
N SER A 460 28.30 -26.39 20.04
CA SER A 460 28.13 -25.94 21.43
C SER A 460 26.67 -25.59 21.79
N VAL A 461 25.73 -25.62 20.84
CA VAL A 461 24.33 -25.22 21.08
C VAL A 461 23.56 -26.47 21.60
N ASP A 462 22.88 -26.31 22.73
CA ASP A 462 21.97 -27.34 23.27
C ASP A 462 20.72 -27.44 22.41
N GLU A 463 20.67 -28.44 21.55
CA GLU A 463 19.54 -28.66 20.63
C GLU A 463 18.20 -28.81 21.37
N LYS A 464 18.16 -29.39 22.56
CA LYS A 464 16.93 -29.53 23.34
C LYS A 464 16.39 -28.15 23.75
N ASN A 465 17.26 -27.28 24.22
CA ASN A 465 16.91 -25.91 24.59
C ASN A 465 16.44 -25.10 23.38
N VAL A 466 17.08 -25.26 22.21
CA VAL A 466 16.65 -24.62 20.96
C VAL A 466 15.23 -25.04 20.59
N ARG A 467 14.93 -26.34 20.67
CA ARG A 467 13.59 -26.87 20.35
C ARG A 467 12.50 -26.30 21.28
N GLU A 468 12.78 -26.23 22.58
CA GLU A 468 11.84 -25.67 23.56
C GLU A 468 11.61 -24.18 23.32
N GLN A 469 12.67 -23.42 23.02
CA GLN A 469 12.57 -21.98 22.70
C GLN A 469 11.80 -21.74 21.39
N LEU A 470 12.04 -22.56 20.34
CA LEU A 470 11.31 -22.48 19.07
C LEU A 470 9.82 -22.76 19.24
N LYS A 471 9.46 -23.84 19.97
CA LYS A 471 8.05 -24.17 20.26
C LYS A 471 7.37 -23.00 20.95
N LYS A 472 8.02 -22.42 21.97
CA LYS A 472 7.49 -21.25 22.68
C LYS A 472 7.36 -20.04 21.77
N LEU A 473 8.38 -19.70 21.00
CA LEU A 473 8.39 -18.55 20.09
C LEU A 473 7.25 -18.64 19.05
N ILE A 474 7.05 -19.82 18.47
CA ILE A 474 5.98 -20.07 17.49
C ILE A 474 4.60 -19.96 18.15
N SER A 475 4.41 -20.57 19.31
CA SER A 475 3.14 -20.47 20.03
C SER A 475 2.80 -19.04 20.44
N ASP A 476 3.80 -18.29 20.94
CA ASP A 476 3.62 -16.88 21.32
C ASP A 476 3.32 -15.97 20.11
N SER A 477 3.90 -16.25 18.94
CA SER A 477 3.79 -15.40 17.75
C SER A 477 2.58 -15.75 16.87
N PHE A 478 2.23 -17.02 16.75
CA PHE A 478 1.23 -17.53 15.81
C PHE A 478 -0.01 -18.12 16.48
N SER A 479 -0.01 -18.23 17.82
CA SER A 479 -1.11 -18.79 18.62
C SER A 479 -1.49 -20.23 18.23
N PHE A 480 -0.51 -21.01 17.74
CA PHE A 480 -0.65 -22.44 17.51
C PHE A 480 0.63 -23.20 17.87
N ASP A 481 0.49 -24.47 18.19
CA ASP A 481 1.63 -25.31 18.51
C ASP A 481 2.30 -25.88 17.24
N ALA A 482 3.63 -25.80 17.20
CA ALA A 482 4.41 -26.51 16.18
C ALA A 482 4.51 -28.01 16.50
N ASN A 483 4.33 -28.85 15.50
CA ASN A 483 4.55 -30.28 15.64
C ASN A 483 6.05 -30.64 15.60
N ASP A 484 6.39 -31.88 15.98
CA ASP A 484 7.80 -32.28 16.08
C ASP A 484 8.53 -32.26 14.73
N LEU A 485 7.84 -32.55 13.61
CA LEU A 485 8.45 -32.46 12.27
C LEU A 485 8.76 -31.00 11.87
N GLU A 486 7.88 -30.08 12.18
CA GLU A 486 8.11 -28.64 11.90
C GLU A 486 9.33 -28.14 12.67
N ILE A 487 9.44 -28.51 13.94
CA ILE A 487 10.62 -28.18 14.75
C ILE A 487 11.89 -28.89 14.22
N ASP A 488 11.80 -30.16 13.81
CA ASP A 488 12.92 -30.87 13.20
C ASP A 488 13.43 -30.17 11.93
N LEU A 489 12.52 -29.70 11.09
CA LEU A 489 12.87 -29.00 9.86
C LEU A 489 13.52 -27.63 10.14
N LEU A 490 13.00 -26.86 11.10
CA LEU A 490 13.58 -25.60 11.51
C LEU A 490 15.00 -25.77 12.07
N VAL A 491 15.21 -26.74 12.94
CA VAL A 491 16.52 -27.02 13.54
C VAL A 491 17.52 -27.53 12.49
N LYS A 492 17.08 -28.39 11.59
CA LYS A 492 17.91 -28.97 10.54
C LYS A 492 18.23 -28.00 9.40
N HIS A 493 17.32 -27.08 9.12
CA HIS A 493 17.38 -26.18 7.97
C HIS A 493 17.15 -24.73 8.37
N PRO A 494 17.92 -24.14 9.29
CA PRO A 494 17.68 -22.82 9.83
C PRO A 494 17.68 -21.70 8.77
N ILE A 495 18.44 -21.84 7.69
CA ILE A 495 18.49 -20.91 6.57
C ILE A 495 17.13 -20.78 5.84
N TYR A 496 16.27 -21.79 5.91
CA TYR A 496 14.93 -21.78 5.31
C TYR A 496 13.83 -21.45 6.33
N SER A 497 14.19 -20.98 7.53
CA SER A 497 13.24 -20.77 8.63
C SER A 497 12.08 -19.85 8.25
N VAL A 498 12.32 -18.78 7.51
CA VAL A 498 11.26 -17.85 7.08
C VAL A 498 10.20 -18.56 6.23
N TRP A 499 10.62 -19.37 5.27
CA TRP A 499 9.72 -20.10 4.39
C TRP A 499 8.99 -21.25 5.10
N ILE A 500 9.69 -21.94 6.03
CA ILE A 500 9.07 -22.99 6.85
C ILE A 500 7.98 -22.39 7.73
N LEU A 501 8.26 -21.29 8.43
CA LEU A 501 7.32 -20.59 9.31
C LEU A 501 6.11 -20.05 8.53
N ALA A 502 6.33 -19.40 7.40
CA ALA A 502 5.26 -18.91 6.53
C ALA A 502 4.39 -20.07 5.98
N THR A 503 5.03 -21.20 5.62
CA THR A 503 4.31 -22.41 5.19
C THR A 503 3.45 -22.99 6.32
N MET A 504 3.92 -22.96 7.57
CA MET A 504 3.13 -23.42 8.72
C MET A 504 1.83 -22.60 8.89
N ILE A 505 1.88 -21.29 8.69
CA ILE A 505 0.71 -20.41 8.69
C ILE A 505 -0.21 -20.75 7.51
N SER A 506 0.35 -20.77 6.29
CA SER A 506 -0.39 -21.03 5.05
C SER A 506 -1.12 -22.38 5.05
N MET A 507 -0.46 -23.43 5.55
CA MET A 507 -1.05 -24.78 5.64
C MET A 507 -2.25 -24.80 6.58
N ARG A 508 -2.13 -24.16 7.76
CA ARG A 508 -3.21 -24.09 8.75
C ARG A 508 -4.38 -23.22 8.26
N ALA A 509 -4.09 -22.13 7.56
CA ALA A 509 -5.09 -21.26 6.96
C ALA A 509 -5.74 -21.86 5.70
N GLN A 510 -5.21 -22.95 5.16
CA GLN A 510 -5.56 -23.54 3.86
C GLN A 510 -5.41 -22.54 2.71
N ILE A 511 -4.34 -21.78 2.74
CA ILE A 511 -3.92 -20.88 1.66
C ILE A 511 -2.91 -21.59 0.77
N GLY A 512 -3.10 -21.49 -0.55
CA GLY A 512 -2.25 -22.11 -1.56
C GLY A 512 -1.31 -21.12 -2.23
N TRP A 513 -0.11 -21.57 -2.57
CA TRP A 513 0.88 -20.82 -3.32
C TRP A 513 1.48 -21.71 -4.40
N SER A 514 1.73 -21.14 -5.57
CA SER A 514 2.29 -21.87 -6.71
C SER A 514 3.80 -21.72 -6.81
N THR A 515 4.36 -20.65 -6.25
CA THR A 515 5.76 -20.26 -6.42
C THR A 515 6.21 -19.36 -5.27
N HIS A 516 7.52 -19.18 -5.13
CA HIS A 516 8.13 -18.07 -4.37
C HIS A 516 8.55 -16.90 -5.28
N GLY A 517 8.19 -16.93 -6.54
CA GLY A 517 8.41 -15.87 -7.52
C GLY A 517 7.09 -15.26 -7.96
N HIS A 518 7.14 -14.55 -9.08
CA HIS A 518 5.97 -13.91 -9.66
C HIS A 518 5.16 -14.89 -10.50
N SER A 519 3.91 -14.52 -10.79
CA SER A 519 3.09 -15.22 -11.77
C SER A 519 2.76 -14.31 -12.96
N ALA A 520 2.25 -14.91 -14.04
CA ALA A 520 1.85 -14.19 -15.25
C ALA A 520 0.38 -13.72 -15.20
N ALA A 521 -0.20 -13.61 -14.01
CA ALA A 521 -1.57 -13.13 -13.85
C ALA A 521 -1.68 -11.65 -14.26
N ASP A 522 -2.81 -11.29 -14.90
CA ASP A 522 -3.17 -9.89 -15.08
C ASP A 522 -3.47 -9.27 -13.72
N VAL A 523 -3.07 -8.02 -13.52
CA VAL A 523 -3.32 -7.26 -12.30
C VAL A 523 -4.33 -6.14 -12.53
N ASN A 524 -4.95 -5.64 -11.47
CA ASN A 524 -5.99 -4.65 -11.58
C ASN A 524 -5.44 -3.23 -11.77
N ILE A 525 -6.19 -2.38 -12.49
CA ILE A 525 -5.96 -0.93 -12.61
C ILE A 525 -7.08 -0.20 -11.88
N TYR A 526 -6.72 0.82 -11.12
CA TYR A 526 -7.64 1.63 -10.31
C TYR A 526 -7.45 3.11 -10.63
N ALA A 527 -8.49 3.93 -10.40
CA ALA A 527 -8.37 5.39 -10.53
C ALA A 527 -9.41 6.11 -9.67
N SER A 528 -9.05 7.26 -9.11
CA SER A 528 -9.95 8.13 -8.35
C SER A 528 -11.11 8.68 -9.19
N SER A 529 -10.93 8.77 -10.51
CA SER A 529 -11.97 9.21 -11.45
C SER A 529 -12.03 8.29 -12.68
N GLN A 530 -13.10 7.50 -12.76
CA GLN A 530 -13.36 6.64 -13.93
C GLN A 530 -13.53 7.44 -15.22
N HIS A 531 -13.96 8.70 -15.14
CA HIS A 531 -14.14 9.56 -16.30
C HIS A 531 -12.81 10.08 -16.83
N LEU A 532 -11.95 10.60 -15.96
CA LEU A 532 -10.63 11.12 -16.32
C LEU A 532 -9.69 10.01 -16.78
N ALA A 533 -9.75 8.85 -16.15
CA ALA A 533 -8.94 7.68 -16.49
C ALA A 533 -9.60 6.75 -17.54
N ARG A 534 -10.61 7.21 -18.30
CA ARG A 534 -11.36 6.37 -19.25
C ARG A 534 -10.51 5.63 -20.29
N LYS A 535 -9.31 6.13 -20.57
CA LYS A 535 -8.36 5.47 -21.49
C LYS A 535 -7.74 4.19 -20.91
N LEU A 536 -7.83 4.00 -19.60
CA LEU A 536 -7.32 2.81 -18.90
C LEU A 536 -8.44 1.82 -18.54
N ARG A 537 -9.65 2.00 -19.07
CA ARG A 537 -10.74 1.04 -18.88
C ARG A 537 -10.54 -0.19 -19.73
N GLY A 538 -10.72 -1.35 -19.14
CA GLY A 538 -10.59 -2.63 -19.84
C GLY A 538 -9.24 -3.29 -19.58
N ASN A 539 -8.73 -4.07 -20.52
CA ASN A 539 -7.47 -4.81 -20.38
C ASN A 539 -6.39 -4.16 -21.25
N HIS A 540 -5.29 -3.74 -20.63
CA HIS A 540 -4.20 -2.98 -21.24
C HIS A 540 -2.84 -3.67 -21.09
N GLU A 541 -1.89 -3.32 -21.93
CA GLU A 541 -0.47 -3.59 -21.65
C GLU A 541 0.05 -2.62 -20.59
N ASN A 542 0.97 -3.06 -19.72
CA ASN A 542 1.52 -2.20 -18.66
C ASN A 542 2.17 -0.91 -19.20
N ILE A 543 2.75 -0.94 -20.41
CA ILE A 543 3.27 0.28 -21.05
C ILE A 543 2.19 1.33 -21.32
N GLU A 544 0.94 0.94 -21.52
CA GLU A 544 -0.16 1.87 -21.79
C GLU A 544 -0.50 2.67 -20.50
N VAL A 545 -0.27 2.09 -19.32
CA VAL A 545 -0.34 2.84 -18.05
C VAL A 545 0.73 3.94 -18.04
N GLY A 546 1.99 3.62 -18.30
CA GLY A 546 3.07 4.62 -18.39
C GLY A 546 2.81 5.68 -19.48
N GLN A 547 2.25 5.27 -20.63
CA GLN A 547 1.84 6.19 -21.69
C GLN A 547 0.72 7.12 -21.24
N PHE A 548 -0.19 6.64 -20.42
CA PHE A 548 -1.25 7.45 -19.82
C PHE A 548 -0.69 8.47 -18.82
N LEU A 549 0.25 8.10 -17.94
CA LEU A 549 0.84 9.03 -16.97
C LEU A 549 1.49 10.23 -17.66
N ARG A 550 2.34 9.99 -18.68
CA ARG A 550 2.99 11.07 -19.43
C ARG A 550 2.01 11.89 -20.29
N TRP A 551 0.93 11.24 -20.80
CA TRP A 551 -0.14 11.97 -21.49
C TRP A 551 -0.89 12.88 -20.51
N TRP A 552 -1.21 12.41 -19.30
CA TRP A 552 -1.89 13.22 -18.29
C TRP A 552 -1.09 14.47 -17.91
N LEU A 553 0.21 14.34 -17.70
CA LEU A 553 1.13 15.44 -17.33
C LEU A 553 1.56 16.30 -18.51
N GLU A 554 1.20 15.96 -19.76
CA GLU A 554 1.63 16.63 -21.00
C GLU A 554 3.15 16.64 -21.21
N VAL A 555 3.83 15.53 -20.85
CA VAL A 555 5.29 15.42 -20.89
C VAL A 555 5.80 14.41 -21.93
N GLU A 556 4.98 13.98 -22.90
CA GLU A 556 5.40 12.99 -23.92
C GLU A 556 6.60 13.45 -24.76
N ALA A 557 6.66 14.75 -25.09
CA ALA A 557 7.82 15.33 -25.77
C ALA A 557 9.03 15.37 -24.84
N GLY A 558 8.83 15.80 -23.58
CA GLY A 558 9.89 15.84 -22.56
C GLY A 558 10.54 14.49 -22.30
N VAL A 559 9.76 13.40 -22.28
CA VAL A 559 10.32 12.03 -22.14
C VAL A 559 11.26 11.70 -23.31
N LYS A 560 10.94 12.11 -24.55
CA LYS A 560 11.81 11.89 -25.72
C LYS A 560 13.08 12.73 -25.62
N ASP A 561 12.97 13.97 -25.18
CA ASP A 561 14.11 14.89 -25.01
C ASP A 561 15.05 14.39 -23.92
N VAL A 562 14.51 13.93 -22.79
CA VAL A 562 15.27 13.27 -21.71
C VAL A 562 15.97 12.03 -22.22
N THR A 563 15.27 11.18 -22.96
CA THR A 563 15.85 9.97 -23.56
C THR A 563 17.03 10.32 -24.47
N ALA A 564 16.87 11.29 -25.37
CA ALA A 564 17.94 11.71 -26.28
C ALA A 564 19.16 12.26 -25.53
N GLU A 565 18.94 13.06 -24.49
CA GLU A 565 20.03 13.60 -23.65
C GLU A 565 20.78 12.49 -22.89
N LEU A 566 20.04 11.54 -22.30
CA LEU A 566 20.65 10.39 -21.62
C LEU A 566 21.51 9.56 -22.58
N GLN A 567 21.00 9.29 -23.77
CA GLN A 567 21.70 8.52 -24.79
C GLN A 567 22.95 9.24 -25.34
N ASP A 568 22.91 10.56 -25.44
CA ASP A 568 24.06 11.38 -25.83
C ASP A 568 25.13 11.41 -24.73
N LYS A 569 24.73 11.69 -23.46
CA LYS A 569 25.65 11.81 -22.32
C LYS A 569 26.28 10.50 -21.89
N LEU A 570 25.50 9.43 -21.90
CA LEU A 570 25.96 8.13 -21.39
C LEU A 570 26.64 7.29 -22.45
N GLY A 571 26.24 7.39 -23.72
CA GLY A 571 26.82 6.66 -24.82
C GLY A 571 26.94 5.14 -24.59
N LYS A 572 27.41 4.41 -25.59
CA LYS A 572 27.69 2.97 -25.43
C LYS A 572 28.86 2.68 -24.47
N GLN A 573 29.72 3.65 -24.21
CA GLN A 573 30.91 3.50 -23.37
C GLN A 573 30.56 3.31 -21.90
N TRP A 574 29.58 4.10 -21.36
CA TRP A 574 29.09 3.92 -19.99
C TRP A 574 28.48 2.53 -19.76
N LEU A 575 27.88 1.99 -20.79
CA LEU A 575 27.32 0.64 -20.75
C LEU A 575 28.41 -0.46 -20.75
N ASN A 576 29.62 -0.18 -21.23
CA ASN A 576 30.74 -1.13 -21.24
C ASN A 576 31.58 -1.07 -19.96
N ASP A 577 31.74 0.11 -19.34
CA ASP A 577 32.48 0.28 -18.08
C ASP A 577 31.84 -0.46 -16.89
N VAL A 578 30.54 -0.76 -16.98
CA VAL A 578 29.79 -1.54 -15.98
C VAL A 578 29.98 -3.06 -16.14
N GLU A 579 30.52 -3.56 -17.25
CA GLU A 579 30.78 -5.01 -17.44
C GLU A 579 31.87 -5.58 -16.50
N GLU A 580 32.72 -4.75 -15.89
CA GLU A 580 33.77 -5.20 -14.97
C GLU A 580 33.31 -5.37 -13.51
N THR A 581 32.18 -4.81 -13.10
CA THR A 581 31.63 -5.01 -11.76
C THR A 581 30.56 -6.11 -11.75
N GLY A 582 30.99 -7.33 -11.94
CA GLY A 582 30.39 -8.60 -11.64
C GLY A 582 28.87 -8.69 -11.44
N ALA A 583 28.08 -8.75 -12.52
CA ALA A 583 26.76 -9.35 -12.41
C ALA A 583 26.91 -10.81 -11.92
N PRO A 584 26.19 -11.25 -10.89
CA PRO A 584 26.31 -12.62 -10.42
C PRO A 584 25.93 -13.58 -11.56
N LYS A 585 26.88 -14.42 -11.97
CA LYS A 585 26.59 -15.55 -12.86
C LYS A 585 25.49 -16.36 -12.19
N LYS A 586 24.43 -16.70 -12.95
CA LYS A 586 23.35 -17.58 -12.51
C LYS A 586 23.89 -18.71 -11.62
N VAL A 587 23.76 -18.56 -10.32
CA VAL A 587 23.93 -19.68 -9.37
C VAL A 587 22.62 -20.46 -9.42
N VAL A 588 22.56 -21.42 -10.34
CA VAL A 588 21.35 -22.19 -10.58
C VAL A 588 21.23 -23.30 -9.54
N ASN A 589 20.18 -23.23 -8.71
CA ASN A 589 19.31 -24.38 -8.40
C ASN A 589 19.67 -25.38 -7.30
N ASN A 590 20.63 -25.21 -6.41
CA ASN A 590 20.75 -26.14 -5.29
C ASN A 590 19.83 -25.78 -4.10
N ALA A 591 19.61 -24.49 -3.84
CA ALA A 591 18.75 -24.01 -2.78
C ALA A 591 17.27 -24.33 -3.05
N ALA A 592 16.78 -24.06 -4.26
CA ALA A 592 15.40 -24.37 -4.64
C ALA A 592 15.08 -25.87 -4.57
N LYS A 593 16.01 -26.73 -4.95
CA LYS A 593 15.85 -28.20 -4.84
C LYS A 593 15.84 -28.69 -3.39
N ALA A 594 16.64 -28.05 -2.52
CA ALA A 594 16.66 -28.41 -1.11
C ALA A 594 15.33 -28.03 -0.44
N TYR A 595 14.81 -26.84 -0.74
CA TYR A 595 13.52 -26.39 -0.20
C TYR A 595 12.32 -27.20 -0.73
N ASP A 596 12.30 -27.59 -2.01
CA ASP A 596 11.26 -28.49 -2.56
C ASP A 596 11.19 -29.81 -1.77
N GLY A 597 12.33 -30.33 -1.35
CA GLY A 597 12.39 -31.49 -0.47
C GLY A 597 11.78 -31.24 0.92
N ILE A 598 11.99 -30.05 1.49
CA ILE A 598 11.42 -29.63 2.78
C ILE A 598 9.90 -29.43 2.63
N LEU A 599 9.46 -28.72 1.60
CA LEU A 599 8.05 -28.48 1.33
C LEU A 599 7.26 -29.80 1.19
N LYS A 600 7.78 -30.75 0.44
CA LYS A 600 7.18 -32.10 0.31
C LYS A 600 7.09 -32.86 1.64
N GLN A 601 8.02 -32.67 2.55
CA GLN A 601 7.94 -33.26 3.90
C GLN A 601 6.85 -32.60 4.74
N LEU A 602 6.75 -31.25 4.69
CA LEU A 602 5.68 -30.51 5.34
C LEU A 602 4.31 -30.92 4.80
N GLU A 603 4.13 -30.93 3.47
CA GLU A 603 2.87 -31.34 2.83
C GLU A 603 2.43 -32.77 3.25
N ARG A 604 3.36 -33.71 3.31
CA ARG A 604 3.05 -35.08 3.77
C ARG A 604 2.62 -35.12 5.24
N ALA A 605 3.14 -34.25 6.09
CA ALA A 605 2.75 -34.18 7.50
C ALA A 605 1.31 -33.69 7.68
N TYR A 606 0.82 -32.86 6.74
CA TYR A 606 -0.55 -32.33 6.77
C TYR A 606 -1.54 -33.19 5.98
N ASN A 607 -1.09 -34.05 5.07
CA ASN A 607 -1.96 -34.93 4.28
C ASN A 607 -2.73 -35.92 5.19
N GLY A 608 -4.06 -35.75 5.25
CA GLY A 608 -4.99 -36.66 5.90
C GLY A 608 -5.38 -36.31 7.33
N ARG A 609 -5.05 -35.13 7.85
CA ARG A 609 -5.58 -34.67 9.13
C ARG A 609 -6.55 -33.50 8.90
N PRO A 610 -7.85 -33.63 9.23
CA PRO A 610 -8.70 -32.47 9.33
C PRO A 610 -8.18 -31.59 10.48
N TYR A 611 -7.79 -30.36 10.18
CA TYR A 611 -7.40 -29.38 11.19
C TYR A 611 -8.67 -28.74 11.76
N VAL A 612 -9.32 -29.42 12.69
CA VAL A 612 -10.37 -28.82 13.52
C VAL A 612 -10.25 -29.40 14.92
N GLU A 613 -9.36 -28.82 15.70
CA GLU A 613 -9.54 -28.61 17.14
C GLU A 613 -8.87 -27.28 17.43
N LEU A 614 -9.64 -26.22 17.22
CA LEU A 614 -9.39 -24.89 17.75
C LEU A 614 -10.41 -24.63 18.86
#